data_b9a537d7e0ed75db87d23cde47bd6279
#
_entry.id   b9a537d7e0ed75db87d23cde47bd6279
#
_cell.length_a   1.000
_cell.length_b   1.000
_cell.length_c   1.000
_cell.angle_alpha   90.00
_cell.angle_beta   90.00
_cell.angle_gamma   90.00
#
_symmetry.space_group_name_H-M   'P 1'
#
loop_
_entity.id
_entity.type
_entity.pdbx_description
1 polymer ?
#
loop_
_entity_poly.entity_id
_entity_poly.type
_entity_poly.pdbx_seq_one_letter_code
_entity_poly.pdbx_strand_id
1 'polypeptide(L)'
;SNLRGHPENRATSYADRAVTFADPRVPALGLRSIGATAEMPANLPGPRAYHEARLALGVPEASDFGVEKVFALDAGLEELRGVSFTKGCYIGQELTSRMKHRATTRKRILTITAQMDLPGTGAVTRGGSEIGEILSSHGQTAFALVRLDRLEETQGDITAASIPVTLTRPSWLS
;
A
#
# COMPACT_ATOMS: atom_id res chain seq x y z
N SER A 1 -19.44 16.03 -27.68
CA SER A 1 -18.07 16.23 -28.12
C SER A 1 -17.09 15.48 -27.23
N ASN A 2 -16.56 14.40 -27.79
CA ASN A 2 -15.33 13.65 -27.50
C ASN A 2 -14.87 13.46 -26.05
N LEU A 3 -15.44 12.47 -25.38
CA LEU A 3 -14.74 11.68 -24.39
C LEU A 3 -13.83 10.71 -25.15
N ARG A 4 -12.57 11.04 -25.33
CA ARG A 4 -11.56 10.11 -25.84
C ARG A 4 -11.30 9.10 -24.72
N GLY A 5 -11.72 7.86 -24.99
CA GLY A 5 -11.53 6.73 -24.12
C GLY A 5 -10.05 6.41 -23.92
N HIS A 6 -9.69 6.09 -22.70
CA HIS A 6 -8.49 5.31 -22.43
C HIS A 6 -8.61 3.96 -23.18
N PRO A 7 -7.67 3.60 -24.04
CA PRO A 7 -7.67 2.30 -24.67
C PRO A 7 -7.10 1.32 -23.65
N GLU A 8 -7.87 0.46 -23.08
CA GLU A 8 -7.43 -0.80 -22.45
C GLU A 8 -8.37 -1.33 -21.34
N ASN A 9 -9.63 -0.88 -21.31
CA ASN A 9 -10.63 -1.51 -20.43
C ASN A 9 -11.85 -1.97 -21.28
N ARG A 10 -11.64 -2.90 -22.21
CA ARG A 10 -12.76 -3.63 -22.79
C ARG A 10 -13.19 -4.73 -21.82
N ALA A 11 -14.17 -4.43 -20.99
CA ALA A 11 -14.95 -5.45 -20.30
C ALA A 11 -15.71 -6.28 -21.34
N THR A 12 -15.32 -7.53 -21.49
CA THR A 12 -16.03 -8.50 -22.31
C THR A 12 -17.21 -9.06 -21.50
N SER A 13 -18.37 -9.18 -22.13
CA SER A 13 -19.72 -9.53 -21.64
C SER A 13 -19.85 -10.34 -20.34
N TYR A 14 -20.74 -9.88 -19.49
CA TYR A 14 -20.98 -10.25 -18.09
C TYR A 14 -21.91 -11.45 -17.87
N ALA A 15 -22.01 -12.42 -18.75
CA ALA A 15 -22.77 -13.62 -18.49
C ALA A 15 -21.84 -14.81 -18.54
N ASP A 16 -21.52 -15.44 -17.44
CA ASP A 16 -20.91 -16.74 -17.25
C ASP A 16 -19.39 -16.93 -17.41
N ARG A 17 -18.56 -15.89 -17.37
CA ARG A 17 -17.10 -16.06 -17.39
C ARG A 17 -16.38 -15.16 -16.40
N ALA A 18 -15.30 -15.67 -15.82
CA ALA A 18 -14.40 -14.86 -15.00
C ALA A 18 -13.78 -13.71 -15.81
N VAL A 19 -13.82 -12.50 -15.25
CA VAL A 19 -13.15 -11.32 -15.82
C VAL A 19 -11.74 -11.24 -15.27
N THR A 20 -10.74 -11.22 -16.15
CA THR A 20 -9.33 -11.09 -15.78
C THR A 20 -8.77 -9.77 -16.30
N PHE A 21 -8.06 -9.04 -15.45
CA PHE A 21 -7.46 -7.74 -15.75
C PHE A 21 -6.16 -7.53 -14.94
N ALA A 22 -5.29 -6.64 -15.41
CA ALA A 22 -4.09 -6.26 -14.68
C ALA A 22 -4.47 -5.54 -13.37
N ASP A 23 -3.73 -5.81 -12.27
CA ASP A 23 -3.98 -5.13 -11.01
C ASP A 23 -3.79 -3.62 -11.18
N PRO A 24 -4.85 -2.81 -10.97
CA PRO A 24 -4.79 -1.37 -11.23
C PRO A 24 -3.90 -0.61 -10.26
N ARG A 25 -3.56 -1.19 -9.11
CA ARG A 25 -2.70 -0.56 -8.10
C ARG A 25 -1.26 -0.48 -8.57
N VAL A 26 -0.69 -1.65 -8.89
CA VAL A 26 0.69 -1.80 -9.36
C VAL A 26 0.74 -2.95 -10.36
N PRO A 27 1.13 -2.73 -11.63
CA PRO A 27 1.14 -3.80 -12.64
C PRO A 27 1.96 -5.04 -12.25
N ALA A 28 3.01 -4.85 -11.46
CA ALA A 28 3.86 -5.95 -10.97
C ALA A 28 3.13 -6.93 -10.01
N LEU A 29 1.95 -6.57 -9.48
CA LEU A 29 1.07 -7.49 -8.74
C LEU A 29 0.44 -8.56 -9.66
N GLY A 30 0.56 -8.40 -10.97
CA GLY A 30 0.03 -9.36 -11.94
C GLY A 30 -1.44 -9.17 -12.29
N LEU A 31 -2.15 -10.28 -12.49
CA LEU A 31 -3.54 -10.27 -12.93
C LEU A 31 -4.49 -10.53 -11.77
N ARG A 32 -5.65 -9.89 -11.82
CA ARG A 32 -6.81 -10.16 -10.97
C ARG A 32 -7.89 -10.86 -11.79
N SER A 33 -8.50 -11.88 -11.21
CA SER A 33 -9.67 -12.54 -11.79
C SER A 33 -10.86 -12.45 -10.83
N ILE A 34 -12.02 -12.09 -11.35
CA ILE A 34 -13.27 -12.00 -10.61
C ILE A 34 -14.31 -12.84 -11.35
N GLY A 35 -14.91 -13.81 -10.68
CA GLY A 35 -15.92 -14.69 -11.25
C GLY A 35 -16.32 -15.80 -10.27
N ALA A 36 -17.14 -16.75 -10.71
CA ALA A 36 -17.49 -17.92 -9.92
C ALA A 36 -16.26 -18.83 -9.73
N THR A 37 -16.17 -19.49 -8.57
CA THR A 37 -15.01 -20.34 -8.22
C THR A 37 -14.73 -21.42 -9.27
N ALA A 38 -15.79 -21.99 -9.89
CA ALA A 38 -15.66 -23.02 -10.91
C ALA A 38 -15.03 -22.51 -12.24
N GLU A 39 -14.98 -21.20 -12.43
CA GLU A 39 -14.46 -20.55 -13.64
C GLU A 39 -13.03 -20.01 -13.46
N MET A 40 -12.50 -20.11 -12.25
CA MET A 40 -11.16 -19.66 -11.96
C MET A 40 -10.11 -20.60 -12.55
N PRO A 41 -8.96 -20.08 -13.02
CA PRO A 41 -7.84 -20.91 -13.45
C PRO A 41 -7.42 -21.89 -12.36
N ALA A 42 -7.17 -23.15 -12.72
CA ALA A 42 -6.81 -24.19 -11.76
C ALA A 42 -5.46 -23.94 -11.03
N ASN A 43 -4.57 -23.15 -11.63
CA ASN A 43 -3.22 -22.91 -11.13
C ASN A 43 -3.04 -21.48 -10.56
N LEU A 44 -4.05 -20.98 -9.83
CA LEU A 44 -3.89 -19.70 -9.16
C LEU A 44 -2.86 -19.81 -8.02
N PRO A 45 -1.99 -18.79 -7.85
CA PRO A 45 -1.15 -18.70 -6.67
C PRO A 45 -2.02 -18.65 -5.41
N GLY A 46 -1.60 -19.37 -4.38
CA GLY A 46 -2.31 -19.35 -3.10
C GLY A 46 -2.20 -17.97 -2.40
N PRO A 47 -3.02 -17.73 -1.36
CA PRO A 47 -3.01 -16.47 -0.62
C PRO A 47 -1.63 -16.06 -0.10
N ARG A 48 -0.80 -17.03 0.27
CA ARG A 48 0.57 -16.78 0.73
C ARG A 48 1.44 -16.15 -0.35
N ALA A 49 1.42 -16.67 -1.57
CA ALA A 49 2.22 -16.13 -2.66
C ALA A 49 1.79 -14.70 -3.03
N TYR A 50 0.49 -14.42 -3.03
CA TYR A 50 -0.02 -13.07 -3.20
C TYR A 50 0.47 -12.13 -2.07
N HIS A 51 0.42 -12.61 -0.83
CA HIS A 51 0.87 -11.85 0.33
C HIS A 51 2.37 -11.50 0.24
N GLU A 52 3.20 -12.48 -0.09
CA GLU A 52 4.65 -12.29 -0.29
C GLU A 52 4.94 -11.29 -1.42
N ALA A 53 4.20 -11.38 -2.55
CA ALA A 53 4.37 -10.47 -3.68
C ALA A 53 4.00 -9.02 -3.31
N ARG A 54 2.88 -8.78 -2.63
CA ARG A 54 2.48 -7.43 -2.23
C ARG A 54 3.41 -6.81 -1.20
N LEU A 55 3.95 -7.62 -0.26
CA LEU A 55 4.98 -7.16 0.70
C LEU A 55 6.26 -6.74 -0.02
N ALA A 56 6.75 -7.56 -0.95
CA ALA A 56 7.94 -7.25 -1.75
C ALA A 56 7.77 -5.97 -2.57
N LEU A 57 6.55 -5.68 -3.04
CA LEU A 57 6.21 -4.48 -3.79
C LEU A 57 5.85 -3.29 -2.90
N GLY A 58 5.79 -3.48 -1.59
CA GLY A 58 5.42 -2.44 -0.63
C GLY A 58 3.96 -2.00 -0.72
N VAL A 59 3.03 -2.87 -1.15
CA VAL A 59 1.61 -2.55 -1.32
C VAL A 59 0.82 -2.95 -0.08
N PRO A 60 0.44 -1.98 0.78
CA PRO A 60 -0.33 -2.26 1.99
C PRO A 60 -1.80 -2.52 1.68
N GLU A 61 -2.47 -3.24 2.56
CA GLU A 61 -3.90 -3.50 2.56
C GLU A 61 -4.53 -3.09 3.89
N ALA A 62 -5.86 -3.03 3.95
CA ALA A 62 -6.59 -2.65 5.15
C ALA A 62 -6.24 -3.54 6.37
N SER A 63 -5.90 -4.80 6.15
CA SER A 63 -5.43 -5.72 7.19
C SER A 63 -4.10 -5.29 7.83
N ASP A 64 -3.27 -4.53 7.11
CA ASP A 64 -1.97 -4.08 7.63
C ASP A 64 -2.09 -2.84 8.50
N PHE A 65 -2.94 -1.88 8.13
CA PHE A 65 -3.04 -0.59 8.82
C PHE A 65 -4.32 -0.42 9.64
N GLY A 66 -5.25 -1.40 9.60
CA GLY A 66 -6.47 -1.40 10.39
C GLY A 66 -7.49 -0.33 10.00
N VAL A 67 -8.60 -0.30 10.73
CA VAL A 67 -9.69 0.67 10.53
C VAL A 67 -9.39 1.94 11.33
N GLU A 68 -9.58 3.11 10.71
CA GLU A 68 -9.49 4.45 11.34
C GLU A 68 -8.11 4.83 11.93
N LYS A 69 -7.05 4.06 11.64
CA LYS A 69 -5.70 4.34 12.17
C LYS A 69 -4.82 5.16 11.23
N VAL A 70 -5.02 5.02 9.92
CA VAL A 70 -4.19 5.65 8.90
C VAL A 70 -5.07 6.39 7.90
N PHE A 71 -4.70 7.61 7.57
CA PHE A 71 -5.41 8.35 6.53
C PHE A 71 -5.12 7.77 5.14
N ALA A 72 -6.10 7.90 4.24
CA ALA A 72 -6.02 7.36 2.88
C ALA A 72 -4.76 7.80 2.12
N LEU A 73 -4.34 9.06 2.28
CA LEU A 73 -3.14 9.59 1.62
C LEU A 73 -1.85 9.08 2.29
N ASP A 74 -1.84 8.90 3.61
CA ASP A 74 -0.71 8.32 4.32
C ASP A 74 -0.50 6.84 3.93
N ALA A 75 -1.60 6.12 3.62
CA ALA A 75 -1.57 4.75 3.10
C ALA A 75 -1.20 4.66 1.59
N GLY A 76 -0.96 5.78 0.92
CA GLY A 76 -0.63 5.79 -0.51
C GLY A 76 -1.80 5.45 -1.43
N LEU A 77 -3.06 5.63 -0.97
CA LEU A 77 -4.23 5.23 -1.76
C LEU A 77 -4.45 6.10 -3.01
N GLU A 78 -3.87 7.28 -3.10
CA GLU A 78 -3.88 8.06 -4.34
C GLU A 78 -2.99 7.39 -5.40
N GLU A 79 -1.76 7.09 -5.05
CA GLU A 79 -0.76 6.47 -5.91
C GLU A 79 -1.20 5.04 -6.30
N LEU A 80 -1.82 4.33 -5.37
CA LEU A 80 -2.42 3.00 -5.57
C LEU A 80 -3.82 3.03 -6.22
N ARG A 81 -4.26 4.21 -6.72
CA ARG A 81 -5.54 4.40 -7.41
C ARG A 81 -6.79 4.06 -6.59
N GLY A 82 -6.67 4.04 -5.28
CA GLY A 82 -7.79 3.87 -4.33
C GLY A 82 -8.56 5.17 -4.08
N VAL A 83 -7.94 6.33 -4.34
CA VAL A 83 -8.55 7.67 -4.23
C VAL A 83 -8.38 8.41 -5.55
N SER A 84 -9.43 9.13 -5.97
CA SER A 84 -9.39 9.99 -7.16
C SER A 84 -9.88 11.40 -6.77
N PHE A 85 -9.14 12.43 -7.21
CA PHE A 85 -9.52 13.83 -7.05
C PHE A 85 -10.22 14.44 -8.27
N THR A 86 -10.35 13.65 -9.35
CA THR A 86 -10.98 14.08 -10.61
C THR A 86 -12.37 13.51 -10.82
N LYS A 87 -12.80 12.54 -10.01
CA LYS A 87 -14.17 12.01 -10.00
C LYS A 87 -15.10 12.92 -9.18
N GLY A 88 -16.41 12.70 -9.31
CA GLY A 88 -17.44 13.38 -8.52
C GLY A 88 -17.34 13.12 -7.01
N CYS A 89 -18.30 13.65 -6.25
CA CYS A 89 -18.32 13.61 -4.79
C CYS A 89 -18.37 12.20 -4.21
N TYR A 90 -17.73 12.02 -3.06
CA TYR A 90 -17.74 10.77 -2.26
C TYR A 90 -17.61 11.07 -0.76
N ILE A 91 -18.04 10.12 0.07
CA ILE A 91 -17.98 10.26 1.53
C ILE A 91 -16.51 10.34 1.96
N GLY A 92 -16.16 11.35 2.80
CA GLY A 92 -14.79 11.59 3.26
C GLY A 92 -13.93 12.45 2.33
N GLN A 93 -14.47 12.90 1.20
CA GLN A 93 -13.72 13.72 0.23
C GLN A 93 -13.19 15.03 0.84
N GLU A 94 -13.96 15.68 1.70
CA GLU A 94 -13.55 16.96 2.29
C GLU A 94 -12.23 16.83 3.07
N LEU A 95 -12.14 15.84 3.94
CA LEU A 95 -10.92 15.57 4.72
C LEU A 95 -9.74 15.23 3.80
N THR A 96 -9.95 14.31 2.86
CA THR A 96 -8.91 13.83 1.94
C THR A 96 -8.41 14.96 1.02
N SER A 97 -9.30 15.77 0.47
CA SER A 97 -8.95 16.94 -0.34
C SER A 97 -8.22 18.01 0.48
N ARG A 98 -8.66 18.26 1.70
CA ARG A 98 -8.00 19.22 2.59
C ARG A 98 -6.57 18.80 2.92
N MET A 99 -6.34 17.51 3.18
CA MET A 99 -4.99 16.96 3.42
C MET A 99 -4.10 17.16 2.20
N LYS A 100 -4.59 16.85 1.00
CA LYS A 100 -3.84 17.05 -0.24
C LYS A 100 -3.47 18.52 -0.47
N HIS A 101 -4.45 19.42 -0.40
CA HIS A 101 -4.24 20.85 -0.67
C HIS A 101 -3.32 21.54 0.36
N ARG A 102 -3.31 21.07 1.60
CA ARG A 102 -2.44 21.63 2.63
C ARG A 102 -1.05 21.00 2.66
N ALA A 103 -0.75 20.09 1.75
CA ALA A 103 0.50 19.30 1.74
C ALA A 103 0.84 18.73 3.13
N THR A 104 -0.20 18.29 3.88
CA THR A 104 -0.05 17.83 5.26
C THR A 104 0.28 16.35 5.36
N THR A 105 0.45 15.66 4.23
CA THR A 105 0.82 14.25 4.21
C THR A 105 2.30 14.11 4.58
N ARG A 106 2.55 14.08 5.89
CA ARG A 106 3.91 13.94 6.45
C ARG A 106 4.26 12.50 6.80
N LYS A 107 3.27 11.60 6.73
CA LYS A 107 3.45 10.18 7.02
C LYS A 107 3.26 9.35 5.75
N ARG A 108 3.99 8.24 5.68
CA ARG A 108 3.83 7.23 4.62
C ARG A 108 4.01 5.84 5.20
N ILE A 109 3.28 4.88 4.63
CA ILE A 109 3.56 3.48 4.87
C ILE A 109 4.76 3.10 4.02
N LEU A 110 5.83 2.68 4.68
CA LEU A 110 7.06 2.21 4.06
C LEU A 110 7.32 0.75 4.46
N THR A 111 8.10 0.04 3.67
CA THR A 111 8.51 -1.32 3.99
C THR A 111 9.82 -1.28 4.80
N ILE A 112 9.88 -2.07 5.86
CA ILE A 112 11.09 -2.32 6.62
C ILE A 112 11.44 -3.80 6.57
N THR A 113 12.74 -4.11 6.49
CA THR A 113 13.27 -5.48 6.48
C THR A 113 14.37 -5.63 7.52
N ALA A 114 14.43 -6.79 8.16
CA ALA A 114 15.41 -7.15 9.18
C ALA A 114 16.08 -8.48 8.86
N GLN A 115 17.12 -8.84 9.61
CA GLN A 115 17.77 -10.15 9.55
C GLN A 115 17.08 -11.21 10.44
N MET A 116 16.10 -10.79 11.24
CA MET A 116 15.30 -11.62 12.14
C MET A 116 13.84 -11.20 12.07
N ASP A 117 12.95 -12.03 12.60
CA ASP A 117 11.52 -11.76 12.61
C ASP A 117 11.20 -10.49 13.40
N LEU A 118 10.37 -9.64 12.80
CA LEU A 118 9.90 -8.40 13.38
C LEU A 118 8.60 -8.61 14.18
N PRO A 119 8.42 -7.95 15.32
CA PRO A 119 7.16 -8.00 16.05
C PRO A 119 6.05 -7.27 15.26
N GLY A 120 4.80 -7.63 15.55
CA GLY A 120 3.63 -7.03 14.89
C GLY A 120 3.38 -5.56 15.23
N THR A 121 4.03 -5.03 16.28
CA THR A 121 3.94 -3.64 16.74
C THR A 121 5.27 -3.18 17.33
N GLY A 122 5.50 -1.89 17.35
CA GLY A 122 6.70 -1.30 17.99
C GLY A 122 7.09 0.01 17.36
N ALA A 123 7.87 0.79 18.09
CA ALA A 123 8.38 2.06 17.59
C ALA A 123 9.46 1.81 16.52
N VAL A 124 9.47 2.68 15.51
CA VAL A 124 10.56 2.81 14.53
C VAL A 124 11.35 4.05 14.88
N THR A 125 12.65 3.89 15.08
CA THR A 125 13.54 4.98 15.48
C THR A 125 14.68 5.15 14.51
N ARG A 126 15.24 6.37 14.44
CA ARG A 126 16.48 6.68 13.73
C ARG A 126 17.38 7.50 14.67
N GLY A 127 18.61 7.01 14.89
CA GLY A 127 19.53 7.67 15.83
C GLY A 127 18.94 7.85 17.24
N GLY A 128 18.07 6.93 17.68
CA GLY A 128 17.37 7.02 18.96
C GLY A 128 16.10 7.88 18.99
N SER A 129 15.82 8.65 17.94
CA SER A 129 14.59 9.46 17.84
C SER A 129 13.48 8.67 17.14
N GLU A 130 12.27 8.72 17.70
CA GLU A 130 11.11 8.06 17.11
C GLU A 130 10.68 8.74 15.80
N ILE A 131 10.64 7.95 14.72
CA ILE A 131 10.24 8.39 13.39
C ILE A 131 8.93 7.74 12.92
N GLY A 132 8.43 6.72 13.63
CA GLY A 132 7.21 6.02 13.24
C GLY A 132 6.94 4.79 14.08
N GLU A 133 6.05 3.94 13.58
CA GLU A 133 5.60 2.72 14.24
C GLU A 133 5.38 1.58 13.25
N ILE A 134 5.55 0.34 13.71
CA ILE A 134 5.19 -0.87 12.96
C ILE A 134 3.67 -1.00 12.94
N LEU A 135 3.09 -1.21 11.77
CA LEU A 135 1.66 -1.45 11.57
C LEU A 135 1.32 -2.94 11.50
N SER A 136 2.13 -3.69 10.77
CA SER A 136 2.00 -5.15 10.62
C SER A 136 3.35 -5.76 10.27
N SER A 137 3.58 -7.02 10.65
CA SER A 137 4.80 -7.73 10.29
C SER A 137 4.52 -9.13 9.76
N HIS A 138 5.42 -9.61 8.90
CA HIS A 138 5.38 -10.93 8.26
C HIS A 138 6.80 -11.47 8.18
N GLY A 139 7.21 -12.18 9.22
CA GLY A 139 8.58 -12.63 9.39
C GLY A 139 9.55 -11.45 9.45
N GLN A 140 10.51 -11.43 8.56
CA GLN A 140 11.57 -10.41 8.50
C GLN A 140 11.16 -9.11 7.79
N THR A 141 9.93 -9.01 7.30
CA THR A 141 9.41 -7.84 6.59
C THR A 141 8.21 -7.27 7.34
N ALA A 142 8.11 -5.95 7.41
CA ALA A 142 6.97 -5.28 8.02
C ALA A 142 6.59 -4.01 7.26
N PHE A 143 5.35 -3.56 7.43
CA PHE A 143 4.92 -2.22 7.10
C PHE A 143 5.03 -1.30 8.31
N ALA A 144 5.59 -0.13 8.09
CA ALA A 144 5.72 0.90 9.12
C ALA A 144 5.12 2.22 8.64
N LEU A 145 4.38 2.90 9.53
CA LEU A 145 3.93 4.27 9.30
C LEU A 145 5.03 5.22 9.74
N VAL A 146 5.73 5.82 8.79
CA VAL A 146 6.92 6.63 9.02
C VAL A 146 6.65 8.10 8.75
N ARG A 147 7.09 8.97 9.62
CA ARG A 147 7.08 10.43 9.46
C ARG A 147 8.27 10.84 8.60
N LEU A 148 8.00 11.26 7.37
CA LEU A 148 9.03 11.63 6.40
C LEU A 148 9.84 12.86 6.87
N ASP A 149 9.17 13.84 7.48
CA ASP A 149 9.81 15.02 8.04
C ASP A 149 10.88 14.63 9.10
N ARG A 150 10.51 13.77 10.04
CA ARG A 150 11.46 13.28 11.05
C ARG A 150 12.55 12.38 10.47
N LEU A 151 12.22 11.57 9.48
CA LEU A 151 13.20 10.73 8.78
C LEU A 151 14.30 11.58 8.12
N GLU A 152 13.95 12.73 7.55
CA GLU A 152 14.89 13.65 6.91
C GLU A 152 15.71 14.45 7.92
N GLU A 153 15.11 14.86 9.03
CA GLU A 153 15.75 15.65 10.08
C GLU A 153 16.72 14.85 10.95
N THR A 154 16.52 13.52 11.07
CA THR A 154 17.33 12.66 11.93
C THR A 154 18.43 11.93 11.17
N GLN A 155 19.53 11.59 11.85
CA GLN A 155 20.63 10.83 11.31
C GLN A 155 20.89 9.59 12.18
N GLY A 156 21.60 8.62 11.61
CA GLY A 156 21.98 7.40 12.31
C GLY A 156 21.21 6.16 11.84
N ASP A 157 21.45 5.07 12.53
CA ASP A 157 20.87 3.77 12.20
C ASP A 157 19.36 3.74 12.47
N ILE A 158 18.66 2.99 11.66
CA ILE A 158 17.22 2.78 11.80
C ILE A 158 16.99 1.46 12.54
N THR A 159 16.16 1.52 13.58
CA THR A 159 15.71 0.31 14.29
C THR A 159 14.19 0.29 14.37
N ALA A 160 13.64 -0.92 14.43
CA ALA A 160 12.22 -1.16 14.68
C ALA A 160 12.11 -2.14 15.86
N ALA A 161 11.42 -1.72 16.94
CA ALA A 161 11.39 -2.47 18.21
C ALA A 161 12.81 -2.88 18.69
N SER A 162 13.79 -2.00 18.55
CA SER A 162 15.22 -2.20 18.87
C SER A 162 15.97 -3.18 17.95
N ILE A 163 15.36 -3.66 16.88
CA ILE A 163 15.99 -4.51 15.87
C ILE A 163 16.50 -3.63 14.73
N PRO A 164 17.76 -3.75 14.29
CA PRO A 164 18.25 -3.03 13.12
C PRO A 164 17.47 -3.39 11.87
N VAL A 165 17.05 -2.39 11.11
CA VAL A 165 16.24 -2.57 9.91
C VAL A 165 16.73 -1.71 8.74
N THR A 166 16.47 -2.20 7.54
CA THR A 166 16.56 -1.41 6.31
C THR A 166 15.17 -0.90 5.95
N LEU A 167 15.05 0.40 5.73
CA LEU A 167 13.81 1.05 5.32
C LEU A 167 13.84 1.24 3.79
N THR A 168 12.77 0.80 3.14
CA THR A 168 12.63 0.87 1.68
C THR A 168 11.38 1.66 1.31
N ARG A 169 11.56 2.64 0.43
CA ARG A 169 10.46 3.36 -0.20
C ARG A 169 10.00 2.56 -1.43
N PRO A 170 8.71 2.19 -1.53
CA PRO A 170 8.18 1.51 -2.70
C PRO A 170 8.37 2.34 -3.97
N SER A 171 8.65 1.69 -5.11
CA SER A 171 8.90 2.37 -6.39
C SER A 171 7.70 3.13 -6.96
N TRP A 172 6.49 2.76 -6.54
CA TRP A 172 5.24 3.42 -6.93
C TRP A 172 4.92 4.67 -6.08
N LEU A 173 5.64 4.86 -4.97
CA LEU A 173 5.47 6.01 -4.09
C LEU A 173 6.41 7.14 -4.54
N SER A 174 5.88 8.11 -5.23
CA SER A 174 6.60 9.32 -5.65
C SER A 174 6.85 10.33 -4.51
#